data_158180cb26c64f9422ca9a3223f842ef
#
_entry.id   158180cb26c64f9422ca9a3223f842ef
#
_cell.length_a   1.000
_cell.length_b   1.000
_cell.length_c   1.000
_cell.angle_alpha   90.00
_cell.angle_beta   90.00
_cell.angle_gamma   90.00
#
_symmetry.space_group_name_H-M   'P 1'
#
loop_
_entity.id
_entity.type
_entity.pdbx_description
1 polymer ?
#
loop_
_entity_poly.entity_id
_entity_poly.type
_entity_poly.pdbx_seq_one_letter_code
_entity_poly.pdbx_strand_id
1 'polypeptide(L)'
;MDYRIEKDTLGEVQVPADKLWGAQTERSRNNFKIGQPASMPLDIIRGFAYLKKGAAFANHELGVLPVEKRDLIAAVCDEILAGKLDDQFPLVIWQTGSGTQSNMNVNEVIANRAHQLAGKKIGEGEKTLLPNDDVNKSQSSNDTFPTGMHIACYKKVVEVTLPGLRQLQKALDKKAKEMADVVKIGRTHLMDATPLTLGQEFSGYAAQLAFGIRALENTLPHLSELALGGTAVGTGLNTPKGYDVVVARHIAEFTGLPFVTAQNKFEALASHDAIVEAHGALKQIAVSLNKIANDIRLLASGPRSCIGEIIIPANEPGSSIMTGKVNPTQCEAMTMVCAQVIGNDATIAVGGMQGHFELNVFKPVMAANFLQSAQLLGDAAVSFDIHCVSGIEPNHPRIKELLNNSLMLVTALNTHIGYYKAAEIANAAHRNGTTLKEEALRLGYVSEEDFDKWVRPEDMVHPLD
;
A
#
# COMPACT_ATOMS: atom_id res chain seq x y z
N MET A 1 -18.13 29.20 -23.81
CA MET A 1 -18.01 29.07 -22.31
C MET A 1 -18.11 30.48 -21.79
N ASP A 2 -18.95 30.69 -20.79
CA ASP A 2 -19.03 31.96 -20.10
C ASP A 2 -17.93 32.01 -19.03
N TYR A 3 -17.37 33.21 -18.83
CA TYR A 3 -16.31 33.45 -17.84
C TYR A 3 -16.74 34.52 -16.87
N ARG A 4 -16.25 34.43 -15.65
CA ARG A 4 -16.31 35.52 -14.64
C ARG A 4 -14.92 36.01 -14.34
N ILE A 5 -14.82 37.24 -13.86
CA ILE A 5 -13.57 37.83 -13.40
C ILE A 5 -13.40 37.53 -11.92
N GLU A 6 -12.32 36.87 -11.55
CA GLU A 6 -11.82 36.73 -10.18
C GLU A 6 -10.52 37.52 -10.04
N LYS A 7 -10.13 37.85 -8.82
CA LYS A 7 -8.95 38.66 -8.55
C LYS A 7 -8.14 38.08 -7.41
N ASP A 8 -6.83 38.09 -7.58
CA ASP A 8 -5.84 37.78 -6.54
C ASP A 8 -4.80 38.91 -6.44
N THR A 9 -3.71 38.68 -5.70
CA THR A 9 -2.64 39.69 -5.50
C THR A 9 -1.87 40.03 -6.77
N LEU A 10 -1.97 39.21 -7.82
CA LEU A 10 -1.34 39.46 -9.12
C LEU A 10 -2.26 40.10 -10.16
N GLY A 11 -3.55 40.35 -9.78
CA GLY A 11 -4.52 41.00 -10.62
C GLY A 11 -5.70 40.11 -11.04
N GLU A 12 -6.39 40.50 -12.11
CA GLU A 12 -7.58 39.82 -12.60
C GLU A 12 -7.27 38.53 -13.38
N VAL A 13 -8.17 37.55 -13.26
CA VAL A 13 -8.12 36.26 -13.96
C VAL A 13 -9.51 35.90 -14.42
N GLN A 14 -9.64 35.43 -15.67
CA GLN A 14 -10.86 34.85 -16.19
C GLN A 14 -11.00 33.39 -15.72
N VAL A 15 -12.07 33.09 -15.00
CA VAL A 15 -12.40 31.75 -14.50
C VAL A 15 -13.69 31.30 -15.15
N PRO A 16 -13.86 30.03 -15.57
CA PRO A 16 -15.13 29.52 -16.11
C PRO A 16 -16.27 29.80 -15.12
N ALA A 17 -17.37 30.36 -15.61
CA ALA A 17 -18.44 30.88 -14.77
C ALA A 17 -19.15 29.81 -13.94
N ASP A 18 -19.17 28.56 -14.42
CA ASP A 18 -19.79 27.39 -13.78
C ASP A 18 -18.93 26.74 -12.71
N LYS A 19 -17.65 27.11 -12.58
CA LYS A 19 -16.71 26.47 -11.67
C LYS A 19 -16.61 27.19 -10.33
N LEU A 20 -16.40 26.40 -9.26
CA LEU A 20 -16.30 26.92 -7.90
C LEU A 20 -14.89 27.41 -7.54
N TRP A 21 -13.85 26.99 -8.28
CA TRP A 21 -12.50 27.48 -8.00
C TRP A 21 -12.34 28.96 -8.38
N GLY A 22 -11.30 29.59 -7.88
CA GLY A 22 -11.04 31.01 -8.08
C GLY A 22 -9.75 31.28 -8.86
N ALA A 23 -9.22 32.50 -8.64
CA ALA A 23 -8.10 33.03 -9.42
C ALA A 23 -6.81 32.22 -9.25
N GLN A 24 -6.44 31.83 -8.02
CA GLN A 24 -5.18 31.10 -7.79
C GLN A 24 -5.20 29.71 -8.42
N THR A 25 -6.31 28.99 -8.34
CA THR A 25 -6.49 27.70 -9.02
C THR A 25 -6.41 27.85 -10.53
N GLU A 26 -7.06 28.84 -11.12
CA GLU A 26 -7.03 29.06 -12.56
C GLU A 26 -5.61 29.41 -13.05
N ARG A 27 -4.85 30.21 -12.31
CA ARG A 27 -3.43 30.46 -12.62
C ARG A 27 -2.62 29.16 -12.60
N SER A 28 -2.83 28.31 -11.58
CA SER A 28 -2.14 27.03 -11.48
C SER A 28 -2.46 26.12 -12.69
N ARG A 29 -3.73 26.00 -13.09
CA ARG A 29 -4.16 25.27 -14.29
C ARG A 29 -3.44 25.73 -15.55
N ASN A 30 -3.23 27.04 -15.68
CA ASN A 30 -2.56 27.63 -16.85
C ASN A 30 -1.04 27.48 -16.78
N ASN A 31 -0.44 27.53 -15.56
CA ASN A 31 0.99 27.47 -15.36
C ASN A 31 1.57 26.05 -15.42
N PHE A 32 0.84 25.04 -14.93
CA PHE A 32 1.32 23.65 -14.82
C PHE A 32 0.54 22.71 -15.73
N LYS A 33 0.88 22.69 -17.01
CA LYS A 33 0.34 21.75 -18.00
C LYS A 33 1.26 20.54 -18.16
N ILE A 34 1.45 19.80 -17.06
CA ILE A 34 2.40 18.70 -16.94
C ILE A 34 1.66 17.41 -16.59
N GLY A 35 1.79 16.39 -17.41
CA GLY A 35 1.16 15.10 -17.21
C GLY A 35 -0.36 15.11 -17.39
N GLN A 36 -1.04 14.19 -16.74
CA GLN A 36 -2.49 14.06 -16.86
C GLN A 36 -3.20 15.17 -16.08
N PRO A 37 -4.20 15.85 -16.68
CA PRO A 37 -5.04 16.81 -15.95
C PRO A 37 -5.74 16.17 -14.74
N ALA A 38 -6.01 16.98 -13.72
CA ALA A 38 -6.68 16.55 -12.49
C ALA A 38 -6.03 15.32 -11.82
N SER A 39 -4.70 15.25 -11.87
CA SER A 39 -3.94 14.12 -11.32
C SER A 39 -3.68 14.21 -9.81
N MET A 40 -4.02 15.34 -9.14
CA MET A 40 -3.97 15.39 -7.67
C MET A 40 -4.99 14.40 -7.09
N PRO A 41 -4.54 13.43 -6.27
CA PRO A 41 -5.46 12.43 -5.73
C PRO A 41 -6.60 13.06 -4.91
N LEU A 42 -7.83 12.62 -5.15
CA LEU A 42 -9.00 13.08 -4.38
C LEU A 42 -8.91 12.71 -2.90
N ASP A 43 -8.14 11.68 -2.54
CA ASP A 43 -7.84 11.36 -1.14
C ASP A 43 -7.18 12.55 -0.41
N ILE A 44 -6.28 13.28 -1.08
CA ILE A 44 -5.66 14.51 -0.54
C ILE A 44 -6.72 15.59 -0.35
N ILE A 45 -7.62 15.77 -1.31
CA ILE A 45 -8.72 16.74 -1.22
C ILE A 45 -9.64 16.41 -0.04
N ARG A 46 -9.96 15.13 0.17
CA ARG A 46 -10.72 14.69 1.35
C ARG A 46 -9.94 14.90 2.65
N GLY A 47 -8.62 14.69 2.64
CA GLY A 47 -7.73 15.04 3.75
C GLY A 47 -7.81 16.54 4.08
N PHE A 48 -7.79 17.39 3.07
CA PHE A 48 -8.03 18.84 3.24
C PHE A 48 -9.42 19.14 3.79
N ALA A 49 -10.47 18.47 3.34
CA ALA A 49 -11.82 18.71 3.86
C ALA A 49 -11.92 18.41 5.37
N TYR A 50 -11.32 17.33 5.85
CA TYR A 50 -11.23 17.04 7.29
C TYR A 50 -10.47 18.12 8.04
N LEU A 51 -9.29 18.53 7.56
CA LEU A 51 -8.51 19.56 8.24
C LEU A 51 -9.19 20.94 8.21
N LYS A 52 -9.83 21.34 7.10
CA LYS A 52 -10.54 22.63 7.01
C LYS A 52 -11.76 22.67 7.94
N LYS A 53 -12.50 21.57 8.04
CA LYS A 53 -13.57 21.41 9.02
C LYS A 53 -13.02 21.50 10.44
N GLY A 54 -11.96 20.75 10.76
CA GLY A 54 -11.29 20.80 12.07
C GLY A 54 -10.76 22.19 12.40
N ALA A 55 -10.14 22.87 11.44
CA ALA A 55 -9.65 24.25 11.62
C ALA A 55 -10.77 25.25 11.89
N ALA A 56 -11.90 25.13 11.18
CA ALA A 56 -13.06 26.01 11.42
C ALA A 56 -13.62 25.84 12.84
N PHE A 57 -13.73 24.60 13.32
CA PHE A 57 -14.18 24.32 14.68
C PHE A 57 -13.17 24.78 15.73
N ALA A 58 -11.88 24.54 15.53
CA ALA A 58 -10.83 25.00 16.44
C ALA A 58 -10.76 26.52 16.52
N ASN A 59 -10.83 27.25 15.39
CA ASN A 59 -10.83 28.71 15.35
C ASN A 59 -12.10 29.31 16.02
N HIS A 60 -13.24 28.61 15.88
CA HIS A 60 -14.45 29.01 16.58
C HIS A 60 -14.32 28.82 18.11
N GLU A 61 -13.89 27.63 18.55
CA GLU A 61 -13.69 27.30 19.96
C GLU A 61 -12.69 28.25 20.63
N LEU A 62 -11.67 28.69 19.90
CA LEU A 62 -10.67 29.65 20.38
C LEU A 62 -11.07 31.15 20.18
N GLY A 63 -12.31 31.40 19.74
CA GLY A 63 -12.91 32.71 19.68
C GLY A 63 -12.46 33.63 18.53
N VAL A 64 -11.81 33.05 17.48
CA VAL A 64 -11.30 33.85 16.35
C VAL A 64 -12.07 33.65 15.04
N LEU A 65 -13.11 32.81 15.03
CA LEU A 65 -14.01 32.62 13.89
C LEU A 65 -15.47 32.59 14.36
N PRO A 66 -16.37 33.40 13.77
CA PRO A 66 -17.81 33.37 14.08
C PRO A 66 -18.46 32.04 13.76
N VAL A 67 -19.52 31.68 14.50
CA VAL A 67 -20.21 30.40 14.35
C VAL A 67 -20.81 30.20 12.95
N GLU A 68 -21.36 31.27 12.37
CA GLU A 68 -21.96 31.25 11.03
C GLU A 68 -20.92 30.86 9.94
N LYS A 69 -19.70 31.39 10.06
CA LYS A 69 -18.62 31.08 9.15
C LYS A 69 -18.11 29.65 9.35
N ARG A 70 -17.97 29.18 10.60
CA ARG A 70 -17.65 27.80 10.95
C ARG A 70 -18.64 26.84 10.30
N ASP A 71 -19.93 27.08 10.43
CA ASP A 71 -20.99 26.18 9.95
C ASP A 71 -21.03 26.12 8.42
N LEU A 72 -20.82 27.24 7.74
CA LEU A 72 -20.70 27.28 6.28
C LEU A 72 -19.48 26.51 5.78
N ILE A 73 -18.31 26.68 6.40
CA ILE A 73 -17.11 25.92 6.05
C ILE A 73 -17.36 24.42 6.24
N ALA A 74 -17.93 24.03 7.39
CA ALA A 74 -18.23 22.66 7.71
C ALA A 74 -19.20 22.02 6.69
N ALA A 75 -20.28 22.72 6.34
CA ALA A 75 -21.26 22.24 5.37
C ALA A 75 -20.62 21.94 3.98
N VAL A 76 -19.75 22.80 3.50
CA VAL A 76 -19.05 22.56 2.23
C VAL A 76 -18.02 21.43 2.34
N CYS A 77 -17.30 21.36 3.47
CA CYS A 77 -16.41 20.22 3.72
C CYS A 77 -17.16 18.86 3.67
N ASP A 78 -18.37 18.82 4.23
CA ASP A 78 -19.21 17.61 4.17
C ASP A 78 -19.66 17.29 2.72
N GLU A 79 -19.93 18.28 1.87
CA GLU A 79 -20.17 18.06 0.44
C GLU A 79 -18.92 17.51 -0.27
N ILE A 80 -17.71 18.00 0.05
CA ILE A 80 -16.45 17.48 -0.49
C ILE A 80 -16.22 16.02 -0.05
N LEU A 81 -16.42 15.72 1.23
CA LEU A 81 -16.28 14.35 1.76
C LEU A 81 -17.28 13.39 1.13
N ALA A 82 -18.48 13.86 0.79
CA ALA A 82 -19.50 13.09 0.10
C ALA A 82 -19.25 12.91 -1.42
N GLY A 83 -18.16 13.49 -1.96
CA GLY A 83 -17.81 13.41 -3.38
C GLY A 83 -18.66 14.26 -4.32
N LYS A 84 -19.46 15.18 -3.78
CA LYS A 84 -20.38 16.02 -4.59
C LYS A 84 -19.68 17.11 -5.40
N LEU A 85 -18.41 17.41 -5.07
CA LEU A 85 -17.64 18.51 -5.65
C LEU A 85 -16.34 18.03 -6.31
N ASP A 86 -16.20 16.74 -6.63
CA ASP A 86 -14.95 16.12 -7.13
C ASP A 86 -14.44 16.76 -8.43
N ASP A 87 -15.33 17.27 -9.29
CA ASP A 87 -14.99 17.97 -10.53
C ASP A 87 -14.47 19.39 -10.34
N GLN A 88 -14.42 19.88 -9.09
CA GLN A 88 -13.93 21.21 -8.73
C GLN A 88 -12.45 21.26 -8.38
N PHE A 89 -11.73 20.12 -8.47
CA PHE A 89 -10.32 19.96 -8.13
C PHE A 89 -9.48 19.56 -9.33
N PRO A 90 -9.19 20.50 -10.27
CA PRO A 90 -8.61 20.18 -11.58
C PRO A 90 -7.08 20.14 -11.59
N LEU A 91 -6.42 20.31 -10.45
CA LEU A 91 -4.97 20.52 -10.40
C LEU A 91 -4.19 19.21 -10.58
N VAL A 92 -2.94 19.37 -11.01
CA VAL A 92 -2.01 18.26 -11.21
C VAL A 92 -1.08 18.11 -10.00
N ILE A 93 -0.47 16.92 -9.84
CA ILE A 93 0.58 16.70 -8.83
C ILE A 93 1.85 17.52 -9.11
N TRP A 94 2.11 17.84 -10.37
CA TRP A 94 3.26 18.62 -10.84
C TRP A 94 3.00 20.12 -10.68
N GLN A 95 2.91 20.56 -9.44
CA GLN A 95 2.66 21.97 -9.03
C GLN A 95 3.77 22.43 -8.08
N THR A 96 3.59 23.57 -7.40
CA THR A 96 4.55 23.95 -6.34
C THR A 96 4.66 22.85 -5.30
N GLY A 97 5.87 22.53 -4.91
CA GLY A 97 6.16 21.42 -4.00
C GLY A 97 5.67 21.61 -2.57
N SER A 98 5.31 22.84 -2.19
CA SER A 98 4.63 23.14 -0.92
C SER A 98 3.16 22.71 -0.92
N GLY A 99 2.55 22.55 -2.10
CA GLY A 99 1.13 22.25 -2.27
C GLY A 99 0.20 23.45 -2.10
N THR A 100 0.73 24.68 -2.20
CA THR A 100 -0.05 25.90 -2.01
C THR A 100 -1.24 25.98 -2.95
N GLN A 101 -1.08 25.58 -4.22
CA GLN A 101 -2.20 25.63 -5.17
C GLN A 101 -3.33 24.69 -4.79
N SER A 102 -3.03 23.48 -4.29
CA SER A 102 -4.07 22.57 -3.79
C SER A 102 -4.76 23.10 -2.55
N ASN A 103 -4.01 23.68 -1.61
CA ASN A 103 -4.60 24.35 -0.45
C ASN A 103 -5.55 25.48 -0.87
N MET A 104 -5.12 26.33 -1.80
CA MET A 104 -5.94 27.44 -2.29
C MET A 104 -7.13 26.95 -3.13
N ASN A 105 -6.98 25.88 -3.91
CA ASN A 105 -8.10 25.27 -4.62
C ASN A 105 -9.23 24.88 -3.64
N VAL A 106 -8.90 24.21 -2.55
CA VAL A 106 -9.88 23.84 -1.52
C VAL A 106 -10.46 25.09 -0.86
N ASN A 107 -9.65 26.08 -0.51
CA ASN A 107 -10.12 27.34 0.11
C ASN A 107 -11.08 28.09 -0.82
N GLU A 108 -10.75 28.20 -2.11
CA GLU A 108 -11.58 28.91 -3.10
C GLU A 108 -12.91 28.18 -3.34
N VAL A 109 -12.88 26.84 -3.47
CA VAL A 109 -14.09 26.03 -3.63
C VAL A 109 -15.00 26.16 -2.41
N ILE A 110 -14.45 26.09 -1.19
CA ILE A 110 -15.22 26.27 0.05
C ILE A 110 -15.85 27.66 0.09
N ALA A 111 -15.09 28.71 -0.19
CA ALA A 111 -15.59 30.09 -0.12
C ALA A 111 -16.70 30.35 -1.16
N ASN A 112 -16.52 29.91 -2.40
CA ASN A 112 -17.51 30.12 -3.46
C ASN A 112 -18.76 29.24 -3.27
N ARG A 113 -18.60 28.00 -2.80
CA ARG A 113 -19.76 27.14 -2.50
C ARG A 113 -20.56 27.66 -1.31
N ALA A 114 -19.90 28.14 -0.26
CA ALA A 114 -20.55 28.79 0.89
C ALA A 114 -21.35 30.01 0.46
N HIS A 115 -20.83 30.82 -0.50
CA HIS A 115 -21.54 31.97 -1.06
C HIS A 115 -22.86 31.54 -1.76
N GLN A 116 -22.85 30.41 -2.50
CA GLN A 116 -24.06 29.84 -3.08
C GLN A 116 -25.02 29.32 -2.00
N LEU A 117 -24.53 28.64 -0.96
CA LEU A 117 -25.36 28.14 0.16
C LEU A 117 -26.02 29.31 0.93
N ALA A 118 -25.40 30.49 0.93
CA ALA A 118 -25.98 31.73 1.47
C ALA A 118 -27.00 32.41 0.51
N GLY A 119 -27.37 31.74 -0.60
CA GLY A 119 -28.36 32.21 -1.55
C GLY A 119 -27.85 33.27 -2.54
N LYS A 120 -26.53 33.43 -2.67
CA LYS A 120 -25.89 34.43 -3.54
C LYS A 120 -25.30 33.76 -4.81
N LYS A 121 -25.07 34.57 -5.85
CA LYS A 121 -24.41 34.08 -7.08
C LYS A 121 -22.91 34.34 -7.01
N ILE A 122 -22.11 33.39 -7.48
CA ILE A 122 -20.65 33.52 -7.56
C ILE A 122 -20.28 34.73 -8.45
N GLY A 123 -19.36 35.56 -7.97
CA GLY A 123 -18.92 36.77 -8.67
C GLY A 123 -19.82 37.98 -8.45
N GLU A 124 -20.92 37.85 -7.73
CA GLU A 124 -21.83 38.96 -7.42
C GLU A 124 -21.82 39.30 -5.90
N GLY A 125 -21.74 40.58 -5.58
CA GLY A 125 -21.81 41.07 -4.22
C GLY A 125 -20.56 40.79 -3.35
N GLU A 126 -20.66 41.10 -2.08
CA GLU A 126 -19.61 40.87 -1.09
C GLU A 126 -19.50 39.37 -0.78
N LYS A 127 -18.27 38.82 -0.79
CA LYS A 127 -18.01 37.40 -0.49
C LYS A 127 -18.45 37.05 0.93
N THR A 128 -19.21 36.00 1.09
CA THR A 128 -19.67 35.48 2.38
C THR A 128 -18.52 34.96 3.21
N LEU A 129 -17.55 34.24 2.55
CA LEU A 129 -16.29 33.81 3.14
C LEU A 129 -15.13 34.29 2.27
N LEU A 130 -14.05 34.69 2.89
CA LEU A 130 -12.78 34.96 2.23
C LEU A 130 -11.89 33.74 2.28
N PRO A 131 -11.36 33.26 1.13
CA PRO A 131 -10.52 32.07 1.08
C PRO A 131 -9.32 32.12 2.03
N ASN A 132 -8.64 33.28 2.09
CA ASN A 132 -7.43 33.45 2.90
C ASN A 132 -7.76 33.79 4.36
N ASP A 133 -8.69 34.74 4.62
CA ASP A 133 -8.90 35.26 5.96
C ASP A 133 -9.84 34.42 6.82
N ASP A 134 -10.77 33.69 6.20
CA ASP A 134 -11.75 32.87 6.91
C ASP A 134 -11.42 31.36 6.78
N VAL A 135 -11.31 30.82 5.55
CA VAL A 135 -11.11 29.38 5.33
C VAL A 135 -9.70 28.96 5.71
N ASN A 136 -8.70 29.79 5.43
CA ASN A 136 -7.29 29.54 5.76
C ASN A 136 -6.85 30.16 7.09
N LYS A 137 -7.78 30.62 7.92
CA LYS A 137 -7.47 31.24 9.23
C LYS A 137 -6.61 30.32 10.10
N SER A 138 -5.55 30.90 10.71
CA SER A 138 -4.58 30.17 11.55
C SER A 138 -3.77 29.10 10.83
N GLN A 139 -3.63 29.18 9.52
CA GLN A 139 -3.01 28.15 8.67
C GLN A 139 -2.01 28.76 7.68
N SER A 140 -1.10 27.91 7.21
CA SER A 140 -0.29 28.12 6.02
C SER A 140 -0.45 26.90 5.11
N SER A 141 -0.17 27.03 3.80
CA SER A 141 -0.06 25.87 2.91
C SER A 141 1.05 24.91 3.38
N ASN A 142 2.04 25.44 4.09
CA ASN A 142 3.19 24.68 4.56
C ASN A 142 2.83 23.65 5.63
N ASP A 143 1.86 23.93 6.49
CA ASP A 143 1.36 23.01 7.51
C ASP A 143 0.05 22.29 7.10
N THR A 144 -0.75 22.87 6.18
CA THR A 144 -1.99 22.23 5.73
C THR A 144 -1.77 21.06 4.78
N PHE A 145 -0.88 21.20 3.79
CA PHE A 145 -0.67 20.12 2.83
C PHE A 145 -0.11 18.85 3.51
N PRO A 146 0.93 18.91 4.36
CA PRO A 146 1.40 17.69 5.05
C PRO A 146 0.33 17.12 5.99
N THR A 147 -0.50 17.93 6.59
CA THR A 147 -1.64 17.45 7.40
C THR A 147 -2.64 16.68 6.53
N GLY A 148 -3.08 17.26 5.41
CA GLY A 148 -3.96 16.58 4.45
C GLY A 148 -3.34 15.28 3.90
N MET A 149 -2.04 15.29 3.63
CA MET A 149 -1.26 14.13 3.20
C MET A 149 -1.26 13.01 4.27
N HIS A 150 -0.98 13.35 5.53
CA HIS A 150 -0.99 12.37 6.63
C HIS A 150 -2.39 11.78 6.85
N ILE A 151 -3.45 12.60 6.83
CA ILE A 151 -4.83 12.12 6.95
C ILE A 151 -5.16 11.15 5.81
N ALA A 152 -4.85 11.51 4.57
CA ALA A 152 -5.13 10.68 3.40
C ALA A 152 -4.35 9.35 3.43
N CYS A 153 -3.05 9.40 3.72
CA CYS A 153 -2.18 8.23 3.79
C CYS A 153 -2.59 7.28 4.94
N TYR A 154 -2.85 7.82 6.13
CA TYR A 154 -3.30 7.02 7.27
C TYR A 154 -4.62 6.31 6.96
N LYS A 155 -5.62 7.04 6.46
CA LYS A 155 -6.91 6.46 6.07
C LYS A 155 -6.75 5.37 5.02
N LYS A 156 -5.96 5.60 3.98
CA LYS A 156 -5.71 4.62 2.92
C LYS A 156 -5.11 3.33 3.48
N VAL A 157 -4.15 3.44 4.40
CA VAL A 157 -3.54 2.29 5.05
C VAL A 157 -4.55 1.49 5.87
N VAL A 158 -5.34 2.15 6.72
CA VAL A 158 -6.24 1.44 7.65
C VAL A 158 -7.54 0.98 6.99
N GLU A 159 -8.01 1.66 5.95
CA GLU A 159 -9.29 1.37 5.30
C GLU A 159 -9.16 0.45 4.07
N VAL A 160 -8.00 0.41 3.41
CA VAL A 160 -7.78 -0.36 2.18
C VAL A 160 -6.62 -1.34 2.32
N THR A 161 -5.42 -0.84 2.65
CA THR A 161 -4.21 -1.66 2.61
C THR A 161 -4.23 -2.77 3.66
N LEU A 162 -4.38 -2.43 4.92
CA LEU A 162 -4.39 -3.42 6.01
C LEU A 162 -5.54 -4.44 5.90
N PRO A 163 -6.79 -4.05 5.58
CA PRO A 163 -7.85 -5.03 5.38
C PRO A 163 -7.56 -6.03 4.27
N GLY A 164 -7.05 -5.57 3.12
CA GLY A 164 -6.69 -6.44 2.01
C GLY A 164 -5.55 -7.41 2.37
N LEU A 165 -4.49 -6.89 2.99
CA LEU A 165 -3.36 -7.72 3.43
C LEU A 165 -3.77 -8.76 4.49
N ARG A 166 -4.62 -8.40 5.45
CA ARG A 166 -5.13 -9.33 6.47
C ARG A 166 -6.02 -10.41 5.86
N GLN A 167 -6.81 -10.06 4.84
CA GLN A 167 -7.61 -11.04 4.10
C GLN A 167 -6.71 -12.08 3.42
N LEU A 168 -5.69 -11.65 2.69
CA LEU A 168 -4.73 -12.54 2.03
C LEU A 168 -3.94 -13.39 3.04
N GLN A 169 -3.50 -12.79 4.15
CA GLN A 169 -2.78 -13.51 5.20
C GLN A 169 -3.63 -14.64 5.79
N LYS A 170 -4.93 -14.40 6.04
CA LYS A 170 -5.87 -15.43 6.50
C LYS A 170 -6.06 -16.55 5.48
N ALA A 171 -6.12 -16.23 4.18
CA ALA A 171 -6.23 -17.22 3.11
C ALA A 171 -4.99 -18.11 3.04
N LEU A 172 -3.79 -17.53 3.13
CA LEU A 172 -2.53 -18.29 3.17
C LEU A 172 -2.44 -19.18 4.41
N ASP A 173 -2.84 -18.69 5.59
CA ASP A 173 -2.86 -19.47 6.83
C ASP A 173 -3.87 -20.63 6.76
N LYS A 174 -5.03 -20.39 6.15
CA LYS A 174 -6.03 -21.43 5.88
C LYS A 174 -5.46 -22.53 4.97
N LYS A 175 -4.80 -22.14 3.87
CA LYS A 175 -4.16 -23.09 2.94
C LYS A 175 -3.02 -23.87 3.62
N ALA A 176 -2.23 -23.24 4.47
CA ALA A 176 -1.22 -23.91 5.26
C ALA A 176 -1.81 -25.05 6.13
N LYS A 177 -2.97 -24.81 6.75
CA LYS A 177 -3.68 -25.81 7.56
C LYS A 177 -4.31 -26.92 6.71
N GLU A 178 -4.96 -26.56 5.59
CA GLU A 178 -5.60 -27.52 4.68
C GLU A 178 -4.60 -28.50 4.07
N MET A 179 -3.35 -28.09 3.88
CA MET A 179 -2.30 -28.86 3.23
C MET A 179 -1.21 -29.34 4.21
N ALA A 180 -1.51 -29.37 5.51
CA ALA A 180 -0.54 -29.71 6.57
C ALA A 180 0.07 -31.09 6.41
N ASP A 181 -0.68 -32.04 5.89
CA ASP A 181 -0.25 -33.44 5.72
C ASP A 181 0.23 -33.78 4.29
N VAL A 182 0.32 -32.80 3.40
CA VAL A 182 0.73 -32.99 2.00
C VAL A 182 2.25 -32.94 1.91
N VAL A 183 2.91 -34.09 2.05
CA VAL A 183 4.36 -34.20 1.97
C VAL A 183 4.83 -34.06 0.52
N LYS A 184 5.80 -33.18 0.29
CA LYS A 184 6.40 -32.88 -1.01
C LYS A 184 7.91 -32.73 -0.91
N ILE A 185 8.57 -32.75 -2.08
CA ILE A 185 10.00 -32.44 -2.14
C ILE A 185 10.24 -30.94 -1.84
N GLY A 186 11.22 -30.64 -1.03
CA GLY A 186 11.72 -29.28 -0.85
C GLY A 186 12.69 -28.89 -1.96
N ARG A 187 12.89 -27.59 -2.17
CA ARG A 187 13.89 -27.06 -3.11
C ARG A 187 14.67 -25.92 -2.49
N THR A 188 15.99 -26.04 -2.58
CA THR A 188 16.93 -24.95 -2.28
C THR A 188 17.80 -24.72 -3.50
N HIS A 189 18.11 -23.47 -3.85
CA HIS A 189 18.80 -23.12 -5.11
C HIS A 189 18.07 -23.61 -6.38
N LEU A 190 16.75 -23.85 -6.31
CA LEU A 190 15.94 -24.57 -7.32
C LEU A 190 16.38 -26.02 -7.57
N MET A 191 17.22 -26.58 -6.72
CA MET A 191 17.63 -27.99 -6.73
C MET A 191 16.85 -28.76 -5.67
N ASP A 192 16.70 -30.08 -5.89
CA ASP A 192 16.03 -31.01 -4.98
C ASP A 192 16.68 -30.96 -3.59
N ALA A 193 15.86 -30.85 -2.57
CA ALA A 193 16.26 -30.86 -1.16
C ALA A 193 15.44 -31.88 -0.37
N THR A 194 15.57 -31.92 0.93
CA THR A 194 14.79 -32.82 1.79
C THR A 194 13.30 -32.47 1.78
N PRO A 195 12.41 -33.42 2.10
CA PRO A 195 10.97 -33.18 2.16
C PRO A 195 10.55 -32.12 3.18
N LEU A 196 9.43 -31.50 2.90
CA LEU A 196 8.60 -30.72 3.82
C LEU A 196 7.14 -30.95 3.44
N THR A 197 6.20 -30.43 4.22
CA THR A 197 4.80 -30.40 3.77
C THR A 197 4.50 -29.13 2.98
N LEU A 198 3.55 -29.22 2.05
CA LEU A 198 3.04 -28.03 1.33
C LEU A 198 2.44 -27.02 2.30
N GLY A 199 1.82 -27.49 3.39
CA GLY A 199 1.33 -26.64 4.48
C GLY A 199 2.46 -25.88 5.18
N GLN A 200 3.62 -26.49 5.44
CA GLN A 200 4.80 -25.82 6.01
C GLN A 200 5.31 -24.72 5.06
N GLU A 201 5.35 -24.97 3.76
CA GLU A 201 5.74 -23.98 2.74
C GLU A 201 4.80 -22.78 2.75
N PHE A 202 3.48 -23.00 2.74
CA PHE A 202 2.49 -21.92 2.81
C PHE A 202 2.47 -21.20 4.16
N SER A 203 2.82 -21.86 5.25
CA SER A 203 2.97 -21.23 6.57
C SER A 203 4.07 -20.16 6.58
N GLY A 204 5.13 -20.39 5.82
CA GLY A 204 6.19 -19.41 5.60
C GLY A 204 5.67 -18.15 4.89
N TYR A 205 4.81 -18.31 3.89
CA TYR A 205 4.17 -17.18 3.18
C TYR A 205 3.25 -16.39 4.10
N ALA A 206 2.42 -17.07 4.87
CA ALA A 206 1.54 -16.45 5.86
C ALA A 206 2.32 -15.65 6.90
N ALA A 207 3.44 -16.20 7.39
CA ALA A 207 4.31 -15.54 8.36
C ALA A 207 4.99 -14.29 7.79
N GLN A 208 5.48 -14.34 6.53
CA GLN A 208 6.06 -13.17 5.86
C GLN A 208 5.07 -12.00 5.81
N LEU A 209 3.82 -12.29 5.45
CA LEU A 209 2.79 -11.27 5.36
C LEU A 209 2.38 -10.75 6.73
N ALA A 210 2.28 -11.61 7.75
CA ALA A 210 2.00 -11.20 9.13
C ALA A 210 3.08 -10.25 9.67
N PHE A 211 4.36 -10.51 9.38
CA PHE A 211 5.45 -9.61 9.76
C PHE A 211 5.39 -8.27 9.03
N GLY A 212 5.03 -8.26 7.75
CA GLY A 212 4.84 -7.05 6.97
C GLY A 212 3.67 -6.20 7.49
N ILE A 213 2.53 -6.82 7.81
CA ILE A 213 1.38 -6.15 8.43
C ILE A 213 1.81 -5.48 9.74
N ARG A 214 2.49 -6.21 10.63
CA ARG A 214 2.98 -5.66 11.90
C ARG A 214 3.96 -4.50 11.68
N ALA A 215 4.87 -4.60 10.71
CA ALA A 215 5.80 -3.52 10.39
C ALA A 215 5.05 -2.25 9.95
N LEU A 216 4.02 -2.39 9.11
CA LEU A 216 3.19 -1.26 8.67
C LEU A 216 2.38 -0.67 9.83
N GLU A 217 1.77 -1.49 10.67
CA GLU A 217 1.04 -1.03 11.88
C GLU A 217 1.93 -0.23 12.82
N ASN A 218 3.20 -0.62 12.98
CA ASN A 218 4.16 0.08 13.83
C ASN A 218 4.51 1.49 13.33
N THR A 219 4.25 1.82 12.07
CA THR A 219 4.47 3.17 11.51
C THR A 219 3.29 4.12 11.76
N LEU A 220 2.12 3.60 12.10
CA LEU A 220 0.90 4.39 12.25
C LEU A 220 0.97 5.49 13.32
N PRO A 221 1.61 5.28 14.50
CA PRO A 221 1.76 6.34 15.49
C PRO A 221 2.47 7.58 14.92
N HIS A 222 3.57 7.41 14.20
CA HIS A 222 4.30 8.52 13.57
C HIS A 222 3.47 9.17 12.44
N LEU A 223 2.79 8.36 11.62
CA LEU A 223 1.91 8.85 10.56
C LEU A 223 0.67 9.60 11.09
N SER A 224 0.29 9.38 12.35
CA SER A 224 -0.85 10.08 13.00
C SER A 224 -0.50 11.49 13.47
N GLU A 225 0.77 11.87 13.52
CA GLU A 225 1.21 13.19 13.95
C GLU A 225 0.97 14.25 12.86
N LEU A 226 0.30 15.36 13.23
CA LEU A 226 -0.13 16.40 12.29
C LEU A 226 0.72 17.67 12.40
N ALA A 227 1.18 18.19 11.26
CA ALA A 227 1.94 19.42 11.17
C ALA A 227 1.12 20.68 11.46
N LEU A 228 -0.21 20.60 11.37
CA LEU A 228 -1.11 21.74 11.49
C LEU A 228 -0.92 22.49 12.81
N GLY A 229 -0.83 23.81 12.72
CA GLY A 229 -0.46 24.68 13.83
C GLY A 229 1.00 25.18 13.78
N GLY A 230 1.86 24.60 12.93
CA GLY A 230 3.20 25.09 12.69
C GLY A 230 3.26 26.34 11.83
N THR A 231 2.23 26.56 11.03
CA THR A 231 2.10 27.65 10.05
C THR A 231 3.25 27.70 9.04
N ALA A 232 3.93 28.85 8.91
CA ALA A 232 4.90 29.07 7.81
C ALA A 232 6.20 28.26 7.95
N VAL A 233 6.76 28.20 9.18
CA VAL A 233 8.09 27.62 9.45
C VAL A 233 8.14 26.72 10.69
N GLY A 234 7.02 26.52 11.37
CA GLY A 234 6.95 25.66 12.58
C GLY A 234 6.72 26.42 13.88
N THR A 235 6.75 27.76 13.88
CA THR A 235 6.62 28.59 15.09
C THR A 235 5.19 28.82 15.55
N GLY A 236 4.19 28.51 14.71
CA GLY A 236 2.79 28.78 15.00
C GLY A 236 2.40 30.27 14.92
N LEU A 237 3.15 31.06 14.15
CA LEU A 237 2.88 32.49 13.98
C LEU A 237 1.43 32.73 13.53
N ASN A 238 0.74 33.69 14.17
CA ASN A 238 -0.63 34.07 13.91
C ASN A 238 -1.71 33.03 14.28
N THR A 239 -1.37 32.02 15.08
CA THR A 239 -2.37 31.09 15.64
C THR A 239 -2.75 31.50 17.08
N PRO A 240 -3.98 31.24 17.53
CA PRO A 240 -4.31 31.28 18.95
C PRO A 240 -3.52 30.23 19.73
N LYS A 241 -3.21 30.49 20.99
CA LYS A 241 -2.52 29.53 21.87
C LYS A 241 -3.32 28.24 21.98
N GLY A 242 -2.67 27.10 21.75
CA GLY A 242 -3.27 25.76 21.82
C GLY A 242 -4.03 25.32 20.58
N TYR A 243 -3.99 26.12 19.51
CA TYR A 243 -4.66 25.81 18.24
C TYR A 243 -4.26 24.45 17.68
N ASP A 244 -2.98 24.11 17.71
CA ASP A 244 -2.44 22.87 17.19
C ASP A 244 -3.04 21.63 17.87
N VAL A 245 -3.22 21.66 19.19
CA VAL A 245 -3.83 20.58 19.96
C VAL A 245 -5.34 20.51 19.70
N VAL A 246 -6.02 21.65 19.70
CA VAL A 246 -7.48 21.71 19.51
C VAL A 246 -7.85 21.25 18.09
N VAL A 247 -7.12 21.68 17.06
CA VAL A 247 -7.42 21.28 15.68
C VAL A 247 -7.15 19.78 15.45
N ALA A 248 -6.09 19.22 16.00
CA ALA A 248 -5.81 17.80 15.90
C ALA A 248 -6.90 16.95 16.58
N ARG A 249 -7.42 17.40 17.73
CA ARG A 249 -8.55 16.76 18.42
C ARG A 249 -9.80 16.75 17.55
N HIS A 250 -10.19 17.88 16.95
CA HIS A 250 -11.34 17.92 16.04
C HIS A 250 -11.15 17.05 14.79
N ILE A 251 -9.95 17.00 14.21
CA ILE A 251 -9.66 16.09 13.09
C ILE A 251 -9.82 14.64 13.53
N ALA A 252 -9.32 14.26 14.72
CA ALA A 252 -9.50 12.92 15.25
C ALA A 252 -10.99 12.57 15.47
N GLU A 253 -11.78 13.49 16.01
CA GLU A 253 -13.23 13.32 16.18
C GLU A 253 -13.95 13.11 14.84
N PHE A 254 -13.66 13.93 13.82
CA PHE A 254 -14.35 13.84 12.53
C PHE A 254 -13.93 12.64 11.68
N THR A 255 -12.70 12.16 11.84
CA THR A 255 -12.21 10.98 11.12
C THR A 255 -12.47 9.67 11.85
N GLY A 256 -12.67 9.72 13.17
CA GLY A 256 -12.68 8.54 14.04
C GLY A 256 -11.31 7.86 14.16
N LEU A 257 -10.23 8.58 13.85
CA LEU A 257 -8.85 8.07 13.82
C LEU A 257 -7.97 8.82 14.85
N PRO A 258 -6.90 8.20 15.37
CA PRO A 258 -6.15 8.70 16.52
C PRO A 258 -5.13 9.77 16.14
N PHE A 259 -5.53 10.78 15.38
CA PHE A 259 -4.65 11.89 15.02
C PHE A 259 -4.32 12.76 16.23
N VAL A 260 -3.06 13.18 16.29
CA VAL A 260 -2.50 14.03 17.33
C VAL A 260 -1.67 15.15 16.73
N THR A 261 -1.42 16.20 17.51
CA THR A 261 -0.48 17.26 17.09
C THR A 261 0.95 16.73 17.07
N ALA A 262 1.73 17.02 16.02
CA ALA A 262 3.12 16.62 15.94
C ALA A 262 3.93 17.22 17.10
N GLN A 263 4.81 16.41 17.69
CA GLN A 263 5.67 16.82 18.81
C GLN A 263 6.63 17.93 18.41
N ASN A 264 7.08 17.93 17.17
CA ASN A 264 7.99 18.93 16.61
C ASN A 264 7.48 19.44 15.27
N LYS A 265 7.00 20.69 15.26
CA LYS A 265 6.45 21.32 14.05
C LYS A 265 7.52 21.66 13.01
N PHE A 266 8.76 21.85 13.43
CA PHE A 266 9.88 22.14 12.50
C PHE A 266 10.23 20.89 11.68
N GLU A 267 10.31 19.73 12.32
CA GLU A 267 10.46 18.46 11.63
C GLU A 267 9.27 18.18 10.71
N ALA A 268 8.05 18.32 11.21
CA ALA A 268 6.83 18.01 10.48
C ALA A 268 6.62 18.83 9.19
N LEU A 269 7.23 20.04 9.08
CA LEU A 269 7.21 20.86 7.88
C LEU A 269 8.38 20.58 6.93
N ALA A 270 9.55 20.28 7.48
CA ALA A 270 10.81 20.25 6.73
C ALA A 270 11.23 18.87 6.25
N SER A 271 10.70 17.77 6.81
CA SER A 271 11.17 16.44 6.47
C SER A 271 10.09 15.55 5.83
N HIS A 272 9.19 14.94 6.50
CA HIS A 272 8.22 13.90 6.07
C HIS A 272 8.74 12.47 6.28
N ASP A 273 9.53 12.28 7.31
CA ASP A 273 10.08 10.97 7.69
C ASP A 273 8.98 9.94 7.95
N ALA A 274 7.82 10.35 8.48
CA ALA A 274 6.67 9.46 8.66
C ALA A 274 6.17 8.84 7.34
N ILE A 275 6.19 9.58 6.25
CA ILE A 275 5.83 9.07 4.91
C ILE A 275 6.89 8.11 4.40
N VAL A 276 8.17 8.44 4.56
CA VAL A 276 9.30 7.59 4.16
C VAL A 276 9.29 6.27 4.95
N GLU A 277 9.11 6.34 6.27
CA GLU A 277 9.02 5.19 7.17
C GLU A 277 7.86 4.25 6.79
N ALA A 278 6.65 4.79 6.67
CA ALA A 278 5.47 4.00 6.35
C ALA A 278 5.57 3.38 4.95
N HIS A 279 6.10 4.10 3.96
CA HIS A 279 6.32 3.55 2.63
C HIS A 279 7.43 2.49 2.61
N GLY A 280 8.44 2.61 3.45
CA GLY A 280 9.45 1.57 3.67
C GLY A 280 8.84 0.24 4.12
N ALA A 281 7.80 0.28 4.96
CA ALA A 281 7.02 -0.90 5.33
C ALA A 281 6.18 -1.43 4.16
N LEU A 282 5.56 -0.58 3.34
CA LEU A 282 4.87 -0.98 2.11
C LEU A 282 5.83 -1.67 1.12
N LYS A 283 7.05 -1.15 0.97
CA LYS A 283 8.10 -1.78 0.16
C LYS A 283 8.45 -3.17 0.69
N GLN A 284 8.64 -3.34 1.98
CA GLN A 284 8.95 -4.64 2.57
C GLN A 284 7.84 -5.66 2.28
N ILE A 285 6.56 -5.25 2.36
CA ILE A 285 5.41 -6.08 2.00
C ILE A 285 5.46 -6.45 0.51
N ALA A 286 5.76 -5.51 -0.38
CA ALA A 286 5.90 -5.76 -1.81
C ALA A 286 7.01 -6.79 -2.11
N VAL A 287 8.15 -6.72 -1.42
CA VAL A 287 9.23 -7.72 -1.55
C VAL A 287 8.72 -9.11 -1.15
N SER A 288 8.00 -9.24 -0.05
CA SER A 288 7.42 -10.51 0.40
C SER A 288 6.38 -11.04 -0.59
N LEU A 289 5.45 -10.21 -1.03
CA LEU A 289 4.39 -10.60 -1.99
C LEU A 289 4.95 -11.01 -3.35
N ASN A 290 6.01 -10.34 -3.81
CA ASN A 290 6.69 -10.73 -5.05
C ASN A 290 7.29 -12.14 -4.95
N LYS A 291 7.93 -12.46 -3.83
CA LYS A 291 8.47 -13.80 -3.56
C LYS A 291 7.35 -14.85 -3.52
N ILE A 292 6.28 -14.57 -2.79
CA ILE A 292 5.13 -15.48 -2.66
C ILE A 292 4.48 -15.76 -4.03
N ALA A 293 4.22 -14.71 -4.82
CA ALA A 293 3.63 -14.84 -6.15
C ALA A 293 4.55 -15.63 -7.12
N ASN A 294 5.86 -15.42 -7.04
CA ASN A 294 6.81 -16.17 -7.85
C ASN A 294 6.87 -17.65 -7.48
N ASP A 295 6.87 -17.98 -6.20
CA ASP A 295 6.85 -19.38 -5.75
C ASP A 295 5.55 -20.09 -6.18
N ILE A 296 4.40 -19.45 -5.97
CA ILE A 296 3.10 -20.01 -6.35
C ILE A 296 3.05 -20.31 -7.87
N ARG A 297 3.48 -19.36 -8.72
CA ARG A 297 3.48 -19.61 -10.18
C ARG A 297 4.49 -20.65 -10.61
N LEU A 298 5.63 -20.78 -9.92
CA LEU A 298 6.60 -21.83 -10.18
C LEU A 298 6.05 -23.20 -9.78
N LEU A 299 5.43 -23.33 -8.62
CA LEU A 299 4.76 -24.56 -8.18
C LEU A 299 3.66 -25.01 -9.14
N ALA A 300 2.93 -24.04 -9.75
CA ALA A 300 1.86 -24.31 -10.71
C ALA A 300 2.35 -24.47 -12.16
N SER A 301 3.65 -24.31 -12.41
CA SER A 301 4.21 -24.23 -13.76
C SER A 301 4.06 -25.53 -14.55
N GLY A 302 3.83 -25.41 -15.85
CA GLY A 302 3.66 -26.52 -16.77
C GLY A 302 2.25 -26.59 -17.36
N PRO A 303 1.36 -27.53 -16.91
CA PRO A 303 1.50 -28.50 -15.78
C PRO A 303 2.28 -29.76 -16.10
N ARG A 304 2.54 -30.09 -17.38
CA ARG A 304 3.21 -31.33 -17.75
C ARG A 304 4.73 -31.22 -17.92
N SER A 305 5.21 -30.07 -18.41
CA SER A 305 6.62 -29.87 -18.79
C SER A 305 7.43 -29.11 -17.74
N CYS A 306 6.86 -28.86 -16.54
CA CYS A 306 7.50 -28.16 -15.45
C CYS A 306 7.11 -28.75 -14.09
N ILE A 307 7.08 -27.92 -13.01
CA ILE A 307 6.85 -28.41 -11.64
C ILE A 307 5.45 -29.01 -11.49
N GLY A 308 4.40 -28.23 -11.61
CA GLY A 308 3.02 -28.69 -11.60
C GLY A 308 2.54 -29.33 -10.29
N GLU A 309 3.12 -28.97 -9.13
CA GLU A 309 2.75 -29.52 -7.81
C GLU A 309 1.44 -28.94 -7.25
N ILE A 310 1.05 -27.77 -7.71
CA ILE A 310 -0.25 -27.17 -7.35
C ILE A 310 -1.06 -26.82 -8.60
N ILE A 311 -2.37 -26.78 -8.42
CA ILE A 311 -3.34 -26.33 -9.42
C ILE A 311 -3.87 -24.97 -8.96
N ILE A 312 -3.82 -23.97 -9.83
CA ILE A 312 -4.38 -22.65 -9.60
C ILE A 312 -5.68 -22.46 -10.39
N PRO A 313 -6.60 -21.57 -9.96
CA PRO A 313 -7.84 -21.31 -10.68
C PRO A 313 -7.60 -20.84 -12.13
N ALA A 314 -8.44 -21.32 -13.04
CA ALA A 314 -8.50 -20.86 -14.41
C ALA A 314 -9.49 -19.70 -14.53
N ASN A 315 -8.99 -18.47 -14.54
CA ASN A 315 -9.85 -17.28 -14.51
C ASN A 315 -10.24 -16.77 -15.90
N GLU A 316 -9.34 -16.95 -16.89
CA GLU A 316 -9.55 -16.52 -18.27
C GLU A 316 -8.72 -17.35 -19.26
N PRO A 317 -9.07 -17.37 -20.56
CA PRO A 317 -8.23 -17.98 -21.60
C PRO A 317 -6.84 -17.32 -21.63
N GLY A 318 -5.79 -18.15 -21.55
CA GLY A 318 -4.40 -17.67 -21.44
C GLY A 318 -3.70 -17.36 -22.77
N SER A 319 -4.35 -17.63 -23.93
CA SER A 319 -3.73 -17.41 -25.24
C SER A 319 -4.76 -17.27 -26.33
N SER A 320 -4.50 -16.38 -27.28
CA SER A 320 -5.32 -16.19 -28.47
C SER A 320 -5.09 -17.26 -29.56
N ILE A 321 -4.02 -18.06 -29.44
CA ILE A 321 -3.64 -19.07 -30.43
C ILE A 321 -3.42 -20.48 -29.82
N MET A 322 -2.99 -20.58 -28.58
CA MET A 322 -2.80 -21.86 -27.88
C MET A 322 -4.07 -22.22 -27.10
N THR A 323 -4.97 -22.98 -27.73
CA THR A 323 -6.28 -23.33 -27.17
C THR A 323 -6.13 -24.14 -25.87
N GLY A 324 -6.83 -23.71 -24.83
CA GLY A 324 -6.84 -24.36 -23.51
C GLY A 324 -5.66 -24.03 -22.60
N LYS A 325 -4.75 -23.13 -23.03
CA LYS A 325 -3.68 -22.63 -22.16
C LYS A 325 -4.25 -21.69 -21.09
N VAL A 326 -3.84 -21.93 -19.84
CA VAL A 326 -4.16 -21.07 -18.68
C VAL A 326 -2.86 -20.49 -18.15
N ASN A 327 -2.84 -19.18 -17.87
CA ASN A 327 -1.67 -18.49 -17.33
C ASN A 327 -1.86 -18.14 -15.86
N PRO A 328 -0.78 -17.96 -15.08
CA PRO A 328 -0.83 -17.55 -13.68
C PRO A 328 -1.02 -16.03 -13.57
N THR A 329 -2.10 -15.49 -14.15
CA THR A 329 -2.31 -14.05 -14.38
C THR A 329 -2.36 -13.23 -13.10
N GLN A 330 -2.89 -13.79 -12.01
CA GLN A 330 -2.90 -13.13 -10.70
C GLN A 330 -1.49 -13.00 -10.12
N CYS A 331 -0.63 -13.99 -10.32
CA CYS A 331 0.78 -13.90 -9.93
C CYS A 331 1.52 -12.83 -10.75
N GLU A 332 1.23 -12.72 -12.04
CA GLU A 332 1.81 -11.71 -12.92
C GLU A 332 1.37 -10.30 -12.49
N ALA A 333 0.08 -10.09 -12.23
CA ALA A 333 -0.46 -8.82 -11.74
C ALA A 333 0.20 -8.43 -10.40
N MET A 334 0.30 -9.36 -9.46
CA MET A 334 0.94 -9.13 -8.17
C MET A 334 2.40 -8.69 -8.33
N THR A 335 3.18 -9.37 -9.18
CA THR A 335 4.59 -8.99 -9.39
C THR A 335 4.75 -7.62 -10.06
N MET A 336 3.84 -7.22 -10.97
CA MET A 336 3.82 -5.88 -11.53
C MET A 336 3.48 -4.80 -10.49
N VAL A 337 2.50 -5.06 -9.63
CA VAL A 337 2.18 -4.16 -8.50
C VAL A 337 3.39 -4.00 -7.58
N CYS A 338 4.06 -5.09 -7.22
CA CYS A 338 5.27 -5.04 -6.39
C CYS A 338 6.39 -4.19 -7.02
N ALA A 339 6.61 -4.34 -8.33
CA ALA A 339 7.60 -3.54 -9.06
C ALA A 339 7.24 -2.04 -9.03
N GLN A 340 5.96 -1.68 -9.21
CA GLN A 340 5.50 -0.29 -9.12
C GLN A 340 5.72 0.29 -7.72
N VAL A 341 5.40 -0.46 -6.67
CA VAL A 341 5.60 -0.02 -5.27
C VAL A 341 7.08 0.23 -4.96
N ILE A 342 7.98 -0.61 -5.47
CA ILE A 342 9.43 -0.42 -5.32
C ILE A 342 9.90 0.86 -6.04
N GLY A 343 9.38 1.12 -7.24
CA GLY A 343 9.65 2.36 -7.98
C GLY A 343 9.14 3.59 -7.23
N ASN A 344 7.94 3.52 -6.66
CA ASN A 344 7.37 4.58 -5.84
C ASN A 344 8.20 4.83 -4.57
N ASP A 345 8.74 3.79 -3.95
CA ASP A 345 9.62 3.92 -2.78
C ASP A 345 10.88 4.72 -3.08
N ALA A 346 11.50 4.48 -4.22
CA ALA A 346 12.64 5.27 -4.66
C ALA A 346 12.28 6.76 -4.84
N THR A 347 11.13 7.05 -5.43
CA THR A 347 10.62 8.42 -5.58
C THR A 347 10.38 9.08 -4.22
N ILE A 348 9.78 8.37 -3.27
CA ILE A 348 9.50 8.88 -1.91
C ILE A 348 10.81 9.13 -1.14
N ALA A 349 11.77 8.20 -1.23
CA ALA A 349 13.07 8.36 -0.58
C ALA A 349 13.82 9.60 -1.12
N VAL A 350 13.85 9.78 -2.45
CA VAL A 350 14.43 10.98 -3.07
C VAL A 350 13.68 12.23 -2.64
N GLY A 351 12.33 12.21 -2.62
CA GLY A 351 11.51 13.33 -2.15
C GLY A 351 11.80 13.69 -0.69
N GLY A 352 11.93 12.69 0.18
CA GLY A 352 12.23 12.88 1.60
C GLY A 352 13.56 13.60 1.86
N MET A 353 14.60 13.26 1.06
CA MET A 353 15.93 13.86 1.21
C MET A 353 16.05 15.30 0.65
N GLN A 354 15.02 15.83 0.00
CA GLN A 354 15.06 17.15 -0.66
C GLN A 354 14.54 18.31 0.23
N GLY A 355 14.34 18.10 1.51
CA GLY A 355 14.01 19.18 2.45
C GLY A 355 15.18 20.15 2.63
N HIS A 356 14.89 21.46 2.53
CA HIS A 356 15.88 22.52 2.76
C HIS A 356 15.38 23.43 3.86
N PHE A 357 16.17 23.56 4.94
CA PHE A 357 15.82 24.38 6.10
C PHE A 357 14.44 24.02 6.65
N GLU A 358 13.46 24.93 6.59
CA GLU A 358 12.16 24.81 7.25
C GLU A 358 11.05 24.20 6.37
N LEU A 359 11.35 23.79 5.12
CA LEU A 359 10.32 23.24 4.25
C LEU A 359 10.83 22.18 3.26
N ASN A 360 10.15 21.06 3.19
CA ASN A 360 10.25 20.13 2.08
C ASN A 360 9.24 20.50 0.98
N VAL A 361 9.67 20.62 -0.25
CA VAL A 361 8.85 21.01 -1.40
C VAL A 361 8.65 19.89 -2.43
N PHE A 362 8.61 18.62 -1.97
CA PHE A 362 8.30 17.43 -2.76
C PHE A 362 7.00 16.74 -2.34
N LYS A 363 6.20 17.40 -1.52
CA LYS A 363 4.98 16.82 -0.92
C LYS A 363 3.99 16.25 -1.94
N PRO A 364 3.63 16.94 -3.05
CA PRO A 364 2.64 16.40 -3.98
C PRO A 364 3.06 15.05 -4.60
N VAL A 365 4.31 14.90 -5.03
CA VAL A 365 4.78 13.64 -5.61
C VAL A 365 4.92 12.53 -4.57
N MET A 366 5.33 12.85 -3.35
CA MET A 366 5.38 11.89 -2.25
C MET A 366 3.98 11.37 -1.91
N ALA A 367 3.02 12.26 -1.78
CA ALA A 367 1.63 11.91 -1.49
C ALA A 367 1.01 11.00 -2.56
N ALA A 368 1.17 11.35 -3.84
CA ALA A 368 0.62 10.59 -4.96
C ALA A 368 1.22 9.17 -5.02
N ASN A 369 2.54 9.04 -4.87
CA ASN A 369 3.22 7.74 -4.90
C ASN A 369 2.86 6.87 -3.69
N PHE A 370 2.72 7.45 -2.49
CA PHE A 370 2.28 6.73 -1.30
C PHE A 370 0.87 6.17 -1.48
N LEU A 371 -0.08 7.02 -1.86
CA LEU A 371 -1.48 6.64 -2.04
C LEU A 371 -1.65 5.58 -3.13
N GLN A 372 -0.91 5.69 -4.23
CA GLN A 372 -0.90 4.67 -5.28
C GLN A 372 -0.42 3.32 -4.73
N SER A 373 0.72 3.30 -4.02
CA SER A 373 1.27 2.06 -3.45
C SER A 373 0.32 1.40 -2.47
N ALA A 374 -0.25 2.19 -1.55
CA ALA A 374 -1.17 1.71 -0.53
C ALA A 374 -2.46 1.13 -1.14
N GLN A 375 -3.03 1.80 -2.15
CA GLN A 375 -4.19 1.32 -2.89
C GLN A 375 -3.89 0.03 -3.63
N LEU A 376 -2.81 0.01 -4.44
CA LEU A 376 -2.45 -1.16 -5.26
C LEU A 376 -2.18 -2.40 -4.41
N LEU A 377 -1.48 -2.28 -3.27
CA LEU A 377 -1.20 -3.42 -2.40
C LEU A 377 -2.48 -3.98 -1.76
N GLY A 378 -3.39 -3.10 -1.31
CA GLY A 378 -4.67 -3.53 -0.78
C GLY A 378 -5.52 -4.27 -1.81
N ASP A 379 -5.71 -3.67 -2.98
CA ASP A 379 -6.53 -4.24 -4.06
C ASP A 379 -5.92 -5.55 -4.60
N ALA A 380 -4.60 -5.56 -4.84
CA ALA A 380 -3.91 -6.75 -5.33
C ALA A 380 -3.97 -7.91 -4.32
N ALA A 381 -3.89 -7.63 -3.02
CA ALA A 381 -4.02 -8.66 -1.99
C ALA A 381 -5.40 -9.31 -2.00
N VAL A 382 -6.47 -8.52 -2.10
CA VAL A 382 -7.85 -9.03 -2.22
C VAL A 382 -8.03 -9.85 -3.50
N SER A 383 -7.57 -9.32 -4.64
CA SER A 383 -7.66 -10.01 -5.93
C SER A 383 -6.89 -11.32 -5.93
N PHE A 384 -5.69 -11.32 -5.37
CA PHE A 384 -4.83 -12.51 -5.29
C PHE A 384 -5.41 -13.59 -4.38
N ASP A 385 -6.05 -13.22 -3.28
CA ASP A 385 -6.81 -14.17 -2.45
C ASP A 385 -7.96 -14.80 -3.25
N ILE A 386 -8.88 -13.97 -3.74
CA ILE A 386 -10.15 -14.44 -4.31
C ILE A 386 -9.92 -15.27 -5.60
N HIS A 387 -9.00 -14.81 -6.45
CA HIS A 387 -8.80 -15.38 -7.78
C HIS A 387 -7.58 -16.30 -7.91
N CYS A 388 -6.82 -16.51 -6.83
CA CYS A 388 -5.68 -17.42 -6.85
C CYS A 388 -5.63 -18.25 -5.56
N VAL A 389 -5.23 -17.67 -4.43
CA VAL A 389 -4.84 -18.41 -3.22
C VAL A 389 -5.96 -19.28 -2.68
N SER A 390 -7.17 -18.76 -2.55
CA SER A 390 -8.32 -19.51 -2.02
C SER A 390 -8.70 -20.71 -2.88
N GLY A 391 -8.39 -20.70 -4.17
CA GLY A 391 -8.66 -21.79 -5.12
C GLY A 391 -7.49 -22.73 -5.39
N ILE A 392 -6.37 -22.58 -4.70
CA ILE A 392 -5.22 -23.48 -4.85
C ILE A 392 -5.55 -24.88 -4.35
N GLU A 393 -5.22 -25.89 -5.14
CA GLU A 393 -5.33 -27.32 -4.79
C GLU A 393 -3.99 -28.03 -5.00
N PRO A 394 -3.62 -29.01 -4.14
CA PRO A 394 -2.44 -29.84 -4.36
C PRO A 394 -2.66 -30.82 -5.53
N ASN A 395 -1.67 -30.95 -6.40
CA ASN A 395 -1.65 -31.97 -7.45
C ASN A 395 -1.00 -33.25 -6.89
N HIS A 396 -1.76 -34.01 -6.12
CA HIS A 396 -1.24 -35.22 -5.43
C HIS A 396 -0.48 -36.20 -6.32
N PRO A 397 -0.95 -36.53 -7.53
CA PRO A 397 -0.18 -37.42 -8.41
C PRO A 397 1.21 -36.90 -8.76
N ARG A 398 1.29 -35.61 -9.08
CA ARG A 398 2.55 -34.96 -9.45
C ARG A 398 3.50 -34.81 -8.27
N ILE A 399 2.95 -34.40 -7.11
CA ILE A 399 3.70 -34.31 -5.84
C ILE A 399 4.33 -35.67 -5.51
N LYS A 400 3.55 -36.76 -5.58
CA LYS A 400 4.01 -38.10 -5.29
C LYS A 400 5.10 -38.59 -6.28
N GLU A 401 4.91 -38.29 -7.57
CA GLU A 401 5.91 -38.62 -8.61
C GLU A 401 7.25 -37.94 -8.32
N LEU A 402 7.24 -36.63 -8.08
CA LEU A 402 8.46 -35.87 -7.83
C LEU A 402 9.14 -36.28 -6.51
N LEU A 403 8.36 -36.50 -5.47
CA LEU A 403 8.86 -36.94 -4.17
C LEU A 403 9.56 -38.30 -4.28
N ASN A 404 8.92 -39.27 -4.91
CA ASN A 404 9.47 -40.64 -5.03
C ASN A 404 10.72 -40.69 -5.92
N ASN A 405 10.87 -39.77 -6.87
CA ASN A 405 12.05 -39.70 -7.75
C ASN A 405 13.23 -38.94 -7.13
N SER A 406 13.04 -38.31 -5.97
CA SER A 406 14.10 -37.53 -5.36
C SER A 406 15.20 -38.38 -4.74
N LEU A 407 16.43 -38.09 -5.12
CA LEU A 407 17.62 -38.72 -4.53
C LEU A 407 17.91 -38.18 -3.11
N MET A 408 17.30 -37.07 -2.72
CA MET A 408 17.53 -36.44 -1.40
C MET A 408 16.84 -37.17 -0.25
N LEU A 409 15.94 -38.11 -0.55
CA LEU A 409 15.38 -39.05 0.43
C LEU A 409 16.47 -39.91 1.09
N VAL A 410 17.61 -40.09 0.45
CA VAL A 410 18.78 -40.78 1.01
C VAL A 410 19.24 -40.18 2.33
N THR A 411 18.95 -38.91 2.58
CA THR A 411 19.32 -38.21 3.82
C THR A 411 18.76 -38.89 5.08
N ALA A 412 17.63 -39.61 4.97
CA ALA A 412 17.10 -40.43 6.06
C ALA A 412 18.06 -41.53 6.49
N LEU A 413 18.90 -42.01 5.62
CA LEU A 413 19.89 -43.10 5.91
C LEU A 413 21.12 -42.59 6.68
N ASN A 414 21.35 -41.26 6.73
CA ASN A 414 22.55 -40.69 7.37
C ASN A 414 22.70 -41.08 8.84
N THR A 415 21.62 -41.21 9.57
CA THR A 415 21.60 -41.59 11.00
C THR A 415 21.84 -43.05 11.24
N HIS A 416 21.69 -43.89 10.19
CA HIS A 416 21.82 -45.38 10.26
C HIS A 416 23.12 -45.89 9.67
N ILE A 417 23.54 -45.39 8.50
CA ILE A 417 24.71 -45.92 7.78
C ILE A 417 25.84 -44.90 7.61
N GLY A 418 25.61 -43.65 8.02
CA GLY A 418 26.53 -42.53 7.92
C GLY A 418 26.50 -41.81 6.58
N TYR A 419 26.98 -40.58 6.56
CA TYR A 419 26.92 -39.64 5.42
C TYR A 419 27.56 -40.21 4.13
N TYR A 420 28.76 -40.80 4.24
CA TYR A 420 29.50 -41.23 3.04
C TYR A 420 28.85 -42.38 2.30
N LYS A 421 28.30 -43.37 3.05
CA LYS A 421 27.58 -44.52 2.41
C LYS A 421 26.25 -44.02 1.79
N ALA A 422 25.54 -43.13 2.46
CA ALA A 422 24.33 -42.51 1.91
C ALA A 422 24.66 -41.76 0.61
N ALA A 423 25.73 -40.95 0.60
CA ALA A 423 26.18 -40.23 -0.59
C ALA A 423 26.58 -41.18 -1.74
N GLU A 424 27.20 -42.33 -1.44
CA GLU A 424 27.54 -43.35 -2.44
C GLU A 424 26.29 -43.94 -3.09
N ILE A 425 25.24 -44.24 -2.31
CA ILE A 425 23.94 -44.70 -2.81
C ILE A 425 23.34 -43.66 -3.77
N ALA A 426 23.25 -42.41 -3.36
CA ALA A 426 22.68 -41.36 -4.18
C ALA A 426 23.46 -41.14 -5.49
N ASN A 427 24.78 -41.09 -5.40
CA ASN A 427 25.64 -40.93 -6.56
C ASN A 427 25.55 -42.13 -7.54
N ALA A 428 25.42 -43.36 -7.02
CA ALA A 428 25.21 -44.55 -7.83
C ALA A 428 23.84 -44.51 -8.51
N ALA A 429 22.79 -44.19 -7.79
CA ALA A 429 21.43 -44.06 -8.33
C ALA A 429 21.37 -43.01 -9.45
N HIS A 430 22.03 -41.87 -9.26
CA HIS A 430 22.09 -40.82 -10.28
C HIS A 430 22.83 -41.30 -11.55
N ARG A 431 23.99 -41.88 -11.40
CA ARG A 431 24.81 -42.37 -12.56
C ARG A 431 24.13 -43.48 -13.34
N ASN A 432 23.46 -44.39 -12.64
CA ASN A 432 22.87 -45.58 -13.22
C ASN A 432 21.42 -45.36 -13.68
N GLY A 433 20.79 -44.24 -13.34
CA GLY A 433 19.37 -43.97 -13.61
C GLY A 433 18.44 -44.93 -12.85
N THR A 434 18.87 -45.40 -11.67
CA THR A 434 18.15 -46.33 -10.80
C THR A 434 17.58 -45.64 -9.58
N THR A 435 16.79 -46.37 -8.79
CA THR A 435 16.23 -45.83 -7.52
C THR A 435 17.25 -45.92 -6.37
N LEU A 436 17.05 -45.14 -5.34
CA LEU A 436 17.85 -45.23 -4.11
C LEU A 436 17.78 -46.63 -3.49
N LYS A 437 16.60 -47.25 -3.51
CA LYS A 437 16.39 -48.60 -2.95
C LYS A 437 17.20 -49.66 -3.70
N GLU A 438 17.14 -49.65 -5.04
CA GLU A 438 17.92 -50.58 -5.89
C GLU A 438 19.42 -50.46 -5.60
N GLU A 439 19.96 -49.27 -5.51
CA GLU A 439 21.38 -49.03 -5.25
C GLU A 439 21.78 -49.34 -3.79
N ALA A 440 20.92 -49.05 -2.82
CA ALA A 440 21.18 -49.43 -1.42
C ALA A 440 21.30 -50.92 -1.23
N LEU A 441 20.42 -51.69 -1.89
CA LEU A 441 20.45 -53.15 -1.88
C LEU A 441 21.66 -53.70 -2.67
N ARG A 442 21.93 -53.14 -3.86
CA ARG A 442 23.06 -53.57 -4.70
C ARG A 442 24.42 -53.37 -4.00
N LEU A 443 24.56 -52.28 -3.28
CA LEU A 443 25.77 -51.96 -2.51
C LEU A 443 25.86 -52.72 -1.19
N GLY A 444 24.78 -53.38 -0.78
CA GLY A 444 24.75 -54.19 0.46
C GLY A 444 24.80 -53.33 1.74
N TYR A 445 24.46 -52.07 1.69
CA TYR A 445 24.51 -51.17 2.84
C TYR A 445 23.26 -51.22 3.70
N VAL A 446 22.11 -51.59 3.10
CA VAL A 446 20.80 -51.60 3.79
C VAL A 446 20.01 -52.81 3.27
N SER A 447 19.27 -53.49 4.16
CA SER A 447 18.29 -54.50 3.76
C SER A 447 17.03 -53.83 3.18
N GLU A 448 16.20 -54.57 2.47
CA GLU A 448 14.92 -54.05 1.93
C GLU A 448 13.99 -53.60 3.06
N GLU A 449 13.89 -54.40 4.14
CA GLU A 449 13.06 -54.09 5.30
C GLU A 449 13.54 -52.81 6.00
N ASP A 450 14.85 -52.67 6.20
CA ASP A 450 15.41 -51.48 6.84
C ASP A 450 15.27 -50.24 5.95
N PHE A 451 15.42 -50.37 4.62
CA PHE A 451 15.21 -49.27 3.69
C PHE A 451 13.78 -48.75 3.78
N ASP A 452 12.78 -49.63 3.69
CA ASP A 452 11.35 -49.25 3.76
C ASP A 452 10.95 -48.70 5.13
N LYS A 453 11.65 -49.15 6.19
CA LYS A 453 11.43 -48.62 7.54
C LYS A 453 12.05 -47.23 7.79
N TRP A 454 13.22 -46.97 7.22
CA TRP A 454 13.99 -45.75 7.51
C TRP A 454 13.76 -44.63 6.50
N VAL A 455 13.46 -44.94 5.24
CA VAL A 455 13.25 -43.94 4.18
C VAL A 455 11.75 -43.68 4.02
N ARG A 456 11.23 -42.91 4.96
CA ARG A 456 9.82 -42.54 5.01
C ARG A 456 9.73 -41.01 4.94
N PRO A 457 9.31 -40.44 3.81
CA PRO A 457 9.24 -38.98 3.66
C PRO A 457 8.43 -38.29 4.74
N GLU A 458 7.39 -38.95 5.28
CA GLU A 458 6.53 -38.44 6.33
C GLU A 458 7.30 -38.19 7.64
N ASP A 459 8.32 -38.97 7.91
CA ASP A 459 9.13 -38.88 9.12
C ASP A 459 10.32 -37.90 8.95
N MET A 460 10.45 -37.29 7.75
CA MET A 460 11.53 -36.33 7.42
C MET A 460 11.09 -34.84 7.52
N VAL A 461 9.87 -34.57 7.92
CA VAL A 461 9.27 -33.22 7.92
C VAL A 461 9.23 -32.55 9.29
N HIS A 462 9.84 -33.17 10.29
CA HIS A 462 9.94 -32.67 11.68
C HIS A 462 11.28 -33.10 12.31
N PRO A 463 11.70 -32.49 13.44
CA PRO A 463 12.86 -32.97 14.21
C PRO A 463 12.68 -34.42 14.67
N LEU A 464 13.81 -35.10 14.92
CA LEU A 464 13.78 -36.40 15.62
C LEU A 464 13.23 -36.25 17.03
N ASP A 465 12.47 -37.24 17.49
CA ASP A 465 11.95 -37.30 18.87
C ASP A 465 13.07 -37.54 19.89
#